data_8ff8864c69da95cfad161c8e0bc52ae8
#
_entry.id   8ff8864c69da95cfad161c8e0bc52ae8
#
_cell.length_a   1.000
_cell.length_b   1.000
_cell.length_c   1.000
_cell.angle_alpha   90.00
_cell.angle_beta   90.00
_cell.angle_gamma   90.00
#
_symmetry.space_group_name_H-M   'P 1'
#
loop_
_entity.id
_entity.type
_entity.pdbx_description
1 polymer ?
#
loop_
_entity_poly.entity_id
_entity_poly.type
_entity_poly.pdbx_seq_one_letter_code
_entity_poly.pdbx_strand_id
1 'polypeptide(L)'
;DTVPLTDPLITAESLATGYLPEITTIIGALVIVIFYAIVASKAFCSWVCPMNMVTDAAAWLRRKLGIRQSLKISRQLRYVILAVILVGSAITGTLLWEWINPVAALGRIFVFGTGATLWLVTVIFLFDLLVAEHGWCGHLCPIGAIYGVIGAKSLIKINVVDRDRCDRCMDCYNVCPEPQVLRLPLHGGPEDSQIILAKDCITCGRCIDVCAENVFTFGSRFEKQIKIKNI
;
A
#
# COMPACT_ATOMS: atom_id res chain seq x y z
N ASP A 1 -7.84 31.25 -3.53
CA ASP A 1 -7.54 30.19 -4.51
C ASP A 1 -6.74 29.12 -3.79
N THR A 2 -7.42 28.04 -3.36
CA THR A 2 -6.77 26.87 -2.75
C THR A 2 -6.51 25.83 -3.82
N VAL A 3 -5.29 25.28 -3.86
CA VAL A 3 -4.95 24.18 -4.77
C VAL A 3 -5.62 22.90 -4.23
N PRO A 4 -6.58 22.29 -4.95
CA PRO A 4 -7.22 21.07 -4.51
C PRO A 4 -6.22 19.91 -4.56
N LEU A 5 -6.04 19.20 -3.45
CA LEU A 5 -5.25 17.97 -3.42
C LEU A 5 -6.09 16.86 -4.07
N THR A 6 -5.73 16.47 -5.28
CA THR A 6 -6.49 15.53 -6.10
C THR A 6 -5.79 14.19 -6.18
N ASP A 7 -6.57 13.10 -6.20
CA ASP A 7 -6.04 11.73 -6.38
C ASP A 7 -5.32 11.62 -7.74
N PRO A 8 -4.04 11.22 -7.76
CA PRO A 8 -3.27 11.04 -9.00
C PRO A 8 -3.90 10.04 -9.98
N LEU A 9 -4.62 9.02 -9.48
CA LEU A 9 -5.29 8.03 -10.33
C LEU A 9 -6.45 8.68 -11.08
N ILE A 10 -7.31 9.44 -10.40
CA ILE A 10 -8.44 10.15 -11.01
C ILE A 10 -7.94 11.16 -12.05
N THR A 11 -6.85 11.86 -11.73
CA THR A 11 -6.24 12.79 -12.68
C THR A 11 -5.69 12.08 -13.92
N ALA A 12 -5.02 10.93 -13.73
CA ALA A 12 -4.52 10.12 -14.85
C ALA A 12 -5.66 9.57 -15.71
N GLU A 13 -6.74 9.13 -15.08
CA GLU A 13 -7.94 8.64 -15.75
C GLU A 13 -8.66 9.74 -16.55
N SER A 14 -8.79 10.93 -15.97
CA SER A 14 -9.33 12.12 -16.64
C SER A 14 -8.53 12.49 -17.88
N LEU A 15 -7.19 12.47 -17.80
CA LEU A 15 -6.33 12.68 -18.96
C LEU A 15 -6.50 11.57 -20.02
N ALA A 16 -6.70 10.32 -19.60
CA ALA A 16 -6.93 9.19 -20.50
C ALA A 16 -8.26 9.31 -21.27
N THR A 17 -9.30 9.89 -20.66
CA THR A 17 -10.59 10.17 -21.36
C THR A 17 -10.50 11.33 -22.35
N GLY A 18 -9.36 12.03 -22.43
CA GLY A 18 -9.17 13.22 -23.29
C GLY A 18 -9.71 14.52 -22.69
N TYR A 19 -10.23 14.48 -21.46
CA TYR A 19 -10.61 15.67 -20.72
C TYR A 19 -9.40 16.28 -20.04
N LEU A 20 -9.13 17.54 -20.33
CA LEU A 20 -8.07 18.30 -19.65
C LEU A 20 -8.64 18.91 -18.37
N PRO A 21 -8.27 18.38 -17.19
CA PRO A 21 -8.69 18.98 -15.93
C PRO A 21 -8.06 20.37 -15.77
N GLU A 22 -8.64 21.18 -14.90
CA GLU A 22 -8.11 22.49 -14.56
C GLU A 22 -6.65 22.40 -14.09
N ILE A 23 -5.83 23.41 -14.48
CA ILE A 23 -4.40 23.44 -14.14
C ILE A 23 -4.16 23.28 -12.63
N THR A 24 -5.02 23.85 -11.79
CA THR A 24 -4.97 23.73 -10.34
C THR A 24 -5.07 22.27 -9.88
N THR A 25 -5.90 21.45 -10.52
CA THR A 25 -6.07 20.01 -10.26
C THR A 25 -4.81 19.24 -10.65
N ILE A 26 -4.21 19.55 -11.78
CA ILE A 26 -2.96 18.91 -12.22
C ILE A 26 -1.82 19.24 -11.27
N ILE A 27 -1.71 20.50 -10.84
CA ILE A 27 -0.70 20.94 -9.86
C ILE A 27 -0.90 20.19 -8.53
N GLY A 28 -2.14 20.05 -8.04
CA GLY A 28 -2.45 19.32 -6.82
C GLY A 28 -2.07 17.86 -6.89
N ALA A 29 -2.38 17.18 -8.00
CA ALA A 29 -1.96 15.80 -8.23
C ALA A 29 -0.44 15.65 -8.31
N LEU A 30 0.26 16.60 -8.98
CA LEU A 30 1.72 16.61 -9.11
C LEU A 30 2.40 16.77 -7.74
N VAL A 31 1.89 17.66 -6.88
CA VAL A 31 2.39 17.84 -5.51
C VAL A 31 2.30 16.52 -4.73
N ILE A 32 1.17 15.81 -4.82
CA ILE A 32 0.99 14.51 -4.17
C ILE A 32 1.98 13.47 -4.72
N VAL A 33 2.12 13.39 -6.05
CA VAL A 33 3.06 12.46 -6.71
C VAL A 33 4.49 12.72 -6.24
N ILE A 34 4.95 13.97 -6.26
CA ILE A 34 6.30 14.35 -5.84
C ILE A 34 6.50 14.02 -4.34
N PHE A 35 5.54 14.36 -3.50
CA PHE A 35 5.62 14.09 -2.08
C PHE A 35 5.82 12.58 -1.80
N TYR A 36 4.98 11.71 -2.35
CA TYR A 36 5.10 10.26 -2.12
C TYR A 36 6.28 9.64 -2.88
N ALA A 37 6.73 10.21 -3.98
CA ALA A 37 7.94 9.77 -4.66
C ALA A 37 9.20 10.01 -3.81
N ILE A 38 9.23 11.10 -3.07
CA ILE A 38 10.38 11.48 -2.24
C ILE A 38 10.28 10.83 -0.86
N VAL A 39 9.17 10.98 -0.16
CA VAL A 39 9.07 10.64 1.26
C VAL A 39 9.03 9.13 1.46
N ALA A 40 7.95 8.47 1.09
CA ALA A 40 7.80 7.05 1.36
C ALA A 40 6.86 6.39 0.35
N SER A 41 7.20 5.20 -0.12
CA SER A 41 6.56 4.49 -1.21
C SER A 41 5.03 4.46 -1.10
N LYS A 42 4.48 3.55 -0.36
CA LYS A 42 3.03 3.37 -0.18
C LYS A 42 2.53 3.95 1.15
N ALA A 43 3.16 5.04 1.67
CA ALA A 43 2.74 5.63 2.94
C ALA A 43 1.28 6.09 2.91
N PHE A 44 0.75 6.53 1.77
CA PHE A 44 -0.68 6.77 1.62
C PHE A 44 -1.52 5.56 2.05
N CYS A 45 -1.15 4.36 1.58
CA CYS A 45 -1.92 3.14 1.86
C CYS A 45 -1.89 2.75 3.35
N SER A 46 -0.80 3.05 4.07
CA SER A 46 -0.65 2.67 5.49
C SER A 46 -1.14 3.71 6.49
N TRP A 47 -1.05 5.01 6.14
CA TRP A 47 -1.28 6.10 7.10
C TRP A 47 -2.49 6.96 6.79
N VAL A 48 -2.93 7.03 5.54
CA VAL A 48 -4.00 7.93 5.10
C VAL A 48 -5.24 7.17 4.65
N CYS A 49 -5.07 6.05 3.95
CA CYS A 49 -6.18 5.32 3.36
C CYS A 49 -7.05 4.61 4.42
N PRO A 50 -8.33 4.98 4.55
CA PRO A 50 -9.21 4.37 5.55
C PRO A 50 -9.50 2.89 5.26
N MET A 51 -9.36 2.44 4.01
CA MET A 51 -9.52 1.04 3.65
C MET A 51 -8.49 0.14 4.32
N ASN A 52 -7.32 0.66 4.69
CA ASN A 52 -6.34 -0.12 5.45
C ASN A 52 -6.90 -0.62 6.79
N MET A 53 -7.69 0.23 7.48
CA MET A 53 -8.34 -0.18 8.73
C MET A 53 -9.36 -1.30 8.52
N VAL A 54 -10.10 -1.27 7.41
CA VAL A 54 -11.09 -2.31 7.06
C VAL A 54 -10.40 -3.64 6.78
N THR A 55 -9.33 -3.62 5.97
CA THR A 55 -8.56 -4.84 5.63
C THR A 55 -7.79 -5.38 6.84
N ASP A 56 -7.30 -4.51 7.72
CA ASP A 56 -6.66 -4.90 8.98
C ASP A 56 -7.65 -5.55 9.94
N ALA A 57 -8.86 -5.00 10.05
CA ALA A 57 -9.93 -5.60 10.85
C ALA A 57 -10.32 -6.99 10.31
N ALA A 58 -10.40 -7.16 9.00
CA ALA A 58 -10.63 -8.46 8.36
C ALA A 58 -9.49 -9.44 8.66
N ALA A 59 -8.23 -9.02 8.54
CA ALA A 59 -7.07 -9.85 8.84
C ALA A 59 -7.00 -10.22 10.33
N TRP A 60 -7.31 -9.28 11.24
CA TRP A 60 -7.39 -9.57 12.67
C TRP A 60 -8.47 -10.61 12.98
N LEU A 61 -9.68 -10.44 12.42
CA LEU A 61 -10.78 -11.39 12.61
C LEU A 61 -10.44 -12.75 12.02
N ARG A 62 -9.80 -12.79 10.84
CA ARG A 62 -9.32 -14.01 10.19
C ARG A 62 -8.38 -14.79 11.09
N ARG A 63 -7.39 -14.13 11.71
CA ARG A 63 -6.48 -14.75 12.69
C ARG A 63 -7.21 -15.28 13.91
N LYS A 64 -8.17 -14.52 14.44
CA LYS A 64 -8.99 -14.93 15.60
C LYS A 64 -9.86 -16.14 15.29
N LEU A 65 -10.38 -16.27 14.07
CA LEU A 65 -11.16 -17.42 13.61
C LEU A 65 -10.29 -18.61 13.19
N GLY A 66 -8.96 -18.50 13.22
CA GLY A 66 -8.03 -19.56 12.84
C GLY A 66 -8.03 -19.91 11.36
N ILE A 67 -8.49 -19.01 10.47
CA ILE A 67 -8.51 -19.22 9.02
C ILE A 67 -7.10 -19.02 8.49
N ARG A 68 -6.37 -20.11 8.27
CA ARG A 68 -4.98 -20.07 7.77
C ARG A 68 -4.84 -20.20 6.26
N GLN A 69 -5.88 -20.69 5.58
CA GLN A 69 -5.85 -20.85 4.12
C GLN A 69 -6.04 -19.50 3.45
N SER A 70 -5.10 -19.10 2.59
CA SER A 70 -5.18 -17.91 1.78
C SER A 70 -4.93 -18.27 0.32
N LEU A 71 -5.80 -17.83 -0.58
CA LEU A 71 -5.60 -17.99 -2.02
C LEU A 71 -4.38 -17.19 -2.47
N LYS A 72 -3.49 -17.84 -3.20
CA LYS A 72 -2.31 -17.21 -3.80
C LYS A 72 -2.72 -16.43 -5.05
N ILE A 73 -3.04 -15.15 -4.88
CA ILE A 73 -3.37 -14.24 -5.98
C ILE A 73 -2.07 -13.61 -6.47
N SER A 74 -1.91 -13.49 -7.80
CA SER A 74 -0.74 -12.82 -8.37
C SER A 74 -0.79 -11.31 -8.11
N ARG A 75 0.32 -10.74 -7.63
CA ARG A 75 0.46 -9.29 -7.43
C ARG A 75 0.48 -8.49 -8.72
N GLN A 76 0.74 -9.16 -9.84
CA GLN A 76 0.69 -8.52 -11.16
C GLN A 76 -0.74 -8.12 -11.53
N LEU A 77 -1.75 -8.75 -10.91
CA LEU A 77 -3.16 -8.50 -11.21
C LEU A 77 -3.55 -7.03 -10.97
N ARG A 78 -3.01 -6.37 -9.94
CA ARG A 78 -3.26 -4.94 -9.68
C ARG A 78 -2.79 -4.04 -10.82
N TYR A 79 -1.69 -4.40 -11.54
CA TYR A 79 -1.21 -3.64 -12.69
C TYR A 79 -2.09 -3.89 -13.92
N VAL A 80 -2.60 -5.11 -14.07
CA VAL A 80 -3.57 -5.43 -15.12
C VAL A 80 -4.87 -4.67 -14.88
N ILE A 81 -5.38 -4.65 -13.64
CA ILE A 81 -6.57 -3.87 -13.28
C ILE A 81 -6.35 -2.38 -13.54
N LEU A 82 -5.20 -1.84 -13.16
CA LEU A 82 -4.85 -0.44 -13.46
C LEU A 82 -4.88 -0.17 -14.96
N ALA A 83 -4.28 -1.04 -15.78
CA ALA A 83 -4.28 -0.89 -17.23
C ALA A 83 -5.71 -0.99 -17.81
N VAL A 84 -6.52 -1.94 -17.33
CA VAL A 84 -7.91 -2.10 -17.74
C VAL A 84 -8.74 -0.85 -17.40
N ILE A 85 -8.56 -0.26 -16.23
CA ILE A 85 -9.25 0.97 -15.82
C ILE A 85 -8.86 2.11 -16.75
N LEU A 86 -7.55 2.36 -16.97
CA LEU A 86 -7.10 3.47 -17.81
C LEU A 86 -7.55 3.32 -19.28
N VAL A 87 -7.40 2.12 -19.86
CA VAL A 87 -7.82 1.84 -21.23
C VAL A 87 -9.36 1.87 -21.34
N GLY A 88 -10.05 1.29 -20.38
CA GLY A 88 -11.51 1.33 -20.34
C GLY A 88 -12.07 2.75 -20.26
N SER A 89 -11.48 3.59 -19.41
CA SER A 89 -11.88 5.00 -19.30
C SER A 89 -11.59 5.79 -20.58
N ALA A 90 -10.47 5.50 -21.27
CA ALA A 90 -10.16 6.10 -22.54
C ALA A 90 -11.17 5.73 -23.64
N ILE A 91 -11.68 4.48 -23.62
CA ILE A 91 -12.67 3.99 -24.61
C ILE A 91 -14.08 4.51 -24.29
N THR A 92 -14.47 4.48 -23.02
CA THR A 92 -15.84 4.84 -22.60
C THR A 92 -16.04 6.34 -22.39
N GLY A 93 -14.95 7.11 -22.24
CA GLY A 93 -15.00 8.55 -21.91
C GLY A 93 -15.53 8.82 -20.50
N THR A 94 -15.53 7.82 -19.60
CA THR A 94 -16.04 7.94 -18.22
C THR A 94 -14.98 7.51 -17.22
N LEU A 95 -15.07 8.05 -15.99
CA LEU A 95 -14.16 7.68 -14.88
C LEU A 95 -14.61 6.35 -14.27
N LEU A 96 -14.05 5.24 -14.75
CA LEU A 96 -14.43 3.89 -14.28
C LEU A 96 -14.02 3.63 -12.83
N TRP A 97 -12.88 4.17 -12.41
CA TRP A 97 -12.40 4.00 -11.04
C TRP A 97 -13.35 4.60 -10.01
N GLU A 98 -13.98 5.72 -10.30
CA GLU A 98 -14.88 6.39 -9.36
C GLU A 98 -16.08 5.50 -8.97
N TRP A 99 -16.53 4.61 -9.85
CA TRP A 99 -17.62 3.67 -9.59
C TRP A 99 -17.25 2.57 -8.59
N ILE A 100 -15.99 2.16 -8.58
CA ILE A 100 -15.49 1.05 -7.75
C ILE A 100 -14.50 1.51 -6.68
N ASN A 101 -14.34 2.82 -6.50
CA ASN A 101 -13.40 3.41 -5.55
C ASN A 101 -13.89 3.22 -4.10
N PRO A 102 -13.28 2.31 -3.30
CA PRO A 102 -13.74 2.05 -1.95
C PRO A 102 -13.41 3.18 -0.98
N VAL A 103 -12.42 4.03 -1.30
CA VAL A 103 -12.07 5.20 -0.48
C VAL A 103 -13.16 6.25 -0.61
N ALA A 104 -13.60 6.53 -1.84
CA ALA A 104 -14.74 7.42 -2.09
C ALA A 104 -16.04 6.84 -1.50
N ALA A 105 -16.24 5.52 -1.61
CA ALA A 105 -17.37 4.82 -1.01
C ALA A 105 -17.43 5.02 0.51
N LEU A 106 -16.31 4.85 1.23
CA LEU A 106 -16.22 5.12 2.66
C LEU A 106 -16.49 6.60 2.99
N GLY A 107 -15.91 7.52 2.23
CA GLY A 107 -16.18 8.95 2.41
C GLY A 107 -17.67 9.28 2.30
N ARG A 108 -18.35 8.71 1.30
CA ARG A 108 -19.82 8.87 1.12
C ARG A 108 -20.63 8.28 2.28
N ILE A 109 -20.19 7.15 2.85
CA ILE A 109 -20.84 6.58 4.05
C ILE A 109 -20.73 7.53 5.25
N PHE A 110 -19.56 8.15 5.46
CA PHE A 110 -19.36 9.08 6.57
C PHE A 110 -20.17 10.38 6.41
N VAL A 111 -20.33 10.87 5.17
CA VAL A 111 -21.03 12.14 4.90
C VAL A 111 -22.54 11.96 4.82
N PHE A 112 -23.00 10.90 4.16
CA PHE A 112 -24.43 10.69 3.83
C PHE A 112 -25.10 9.57 4.63
N GLY A 113 -24.36 8.90 5.53
CA GLY A 113 -24.85 7.74 6.26
C GLY A 113 -24.80 6.45 5.42
N THR A 114 -25.59 5.45 5.81
CA THR A 114 -25.66 4.16 5.13
C THR A 114 -26.27 4.31 3.75
N GLY A 115 -25.47 4.26 2.74
CA GLY A 115 -25.87 4.35 1.34
C GLY A 115 -25.59 3.06 0.55
N ALA A 116 -25.94 3.07 -0.74
CA ALA A 116 -25.71 1.97 -1.67
C ALA A 116 -24.22 1.56 -1.79
N THR A 117 -23.29 2.36 -1.24
CA THR A 117 -21.84 2.07 -1.29
C THR A 117 -21.34 1.17 -0.16
N LEU A 118 -22.15 0.94 0.88
CA LEU A 118 -21.78 0.05 2.00
C LEU A 118 -21.51 -1.40 1.53
N TRP A 119 -22.26 -1.86 0.52
CA TRP A 119 -22.07 -3.20 -0.03
C TRP A 119 -20.64 -3.42 -0.56
N LEU A 120 -20.05 -2.41 -1.21
CA LEU A 120 -18.69 -2.51 -1.75
C LEU A 120 -17.65 -2.74 -0.64
N VAL A 121 -17.73 -1.95 0.42
CA VAL A 121 -16.84 -2.09 1.59
C VAL A 121 -17.05 -3.45 2.27
N THR A 122 -18.32 -3.90 2.39
CA THR A 122 -18.64 -5.21 2.96
C THR A 122 -18.10 -6.36 2.10
N VAL A 123 -18.23 -6.27 0.78
CA VAL A 123 -17.67 -7.29 -0.13
C VAL A 123 -16.16 -7.35 0.00
N ILE A 124 -15.47 -6.22 0.05
CA ILE A 124 -14.01 -6.18 0.23
C ILE A 124 -13.63 -6.78 1.60
N PHE A 125 -14.34 -6.44 2.66
CA PHE A 125 -14.12 -7.01 3.99
C PHE A 125 -14.27 -8.53 3.99
N LEU A 126 -15.36 -9.05 3.41
CA LEU A 126 -15.61 -10.49 3.30
C LEU A 126 -14.59 -11.19 2.40
N PHE A 127 -14.16 -10.55 1.33
CA PHE A 127 -13.11 -11.07 0.47
C PHE A 127 -11.79 -11.22 1.22
N ASP A 128 -11.36 -10.21 1.97
CA ASP A 128 -10.14 -10.26 2.78
C ASP A 128 -10.27 -11.24 3.96
N LEU A 129 -11.47 -11.37 4.53
CA LEU A 129 -11.74 -12.31 5.61
C LEU A 129 -11.71 -13.77 5.14
N LEU A 130 -12.36 -14.09 4.03
CA LEU A 130 -12.62 -15.48 3.62
C LEU A 130 -11.66 -16.00 2.56
N VAL A 131 -11.22 -15.14 1.63
CA VAL A 131 -10.49 -15.56 0.42
C VAL A 131 -8.98 -15.35 0.56
N ALA A 132 -8.53 -14.13 0.78
CA ALA A 132 -7.10 -13.81 0.81
C ALA A 132 -6.79 -12.72 1.82
N GLU A 133 -5.87 -12.98 2.75
CA GLU A 133 -5.42 -11.99 3.72
C GLU A 133 -4.81 -10.78 2.99
N HIS A 134 -5.30 -9.56 3.29
CA HIS A 134 -4.95 -8.32 2.59
C HIS A 134 -5.07 -8.41 1.06
N GLY A 135 -6.01 -9.25 0.56
CA GLY A 135 -6.17 -9.55 -0.86
C GLY A 135 -6.50 -8.31 -1.69
N TRP A 136 -7.37 -7.44 -1.18
CA TRP A 136 -7.71 -6.20 -1.86
C TRP A 136 -6.50 -5.26 -1.97
N CYS A 137 -5.92 -4.85 -0.85
CA CYS A 137 -4.82 -3.88 -0.83
C CYS A 137 -3.53 -4.41 -1.47
N GLY A 138 -3.20 -5.69 -1.27
CA GLY A 138 -1.98 -6.31 -1.78
C GLY A 138 -2.04 -6.72 -3.25
N HIS A 139 -3.22 -7.07 -3.79
CA HIS A 139 -3.32 -7.77 -5.06
C HIS A 139 -4.26 -7.12 -6.09
N LEU A 140 -5.30 -6.40 -5.65
CA LEU A 140 -6.34 -5.88 -6.54
C LEU A 140 -6.30 -4.35 -6.68
N CYS A 141 -5.95 -3.62 -5.63
CA CYS A 141 -6.07 -2.17 -5.59
C CYS A 141 -5.14 -1.45 -6.58
N PRO A 142 -5.66 -0.72 -7.59
CA PRO A 142 -4.85 0.00 -8.57
C PRO A 142 -4.11 1.21 -7.96
N ILE A 143 -4.67 1.83 -6.92
CA ILE A 143 -3.99 2.90 -6.18
C ILE A 143 -2.67 2.38 -5.58
N GLY A 144 -2.70 1.17 -4.98
CA GLY A 144 -1.49 0.52 -4.48
C GLY A 144 -0.45 0.22 -5.57
N ALA A 145 -0.89 -0.01 -6.82
CA ALA A 145 0.01 -0.16 -7.96
C ALA A 145 0.70 1.17 -8.31
N ILE A 146 -0.05 2.25 -8.43
CA ILE A 146 0.48 3.59 -8.76
C ILE A 146 1.48 4.06 -7.69
N TYR A 147 1.09 4.07 -6.42
CA TYR A 147 1.99 4.49 -5.35
C TYR A 147 3.20 3.58 -5.20
N GLY A 148 3.07 2.28 -5.51
CA GLY A 148 4.20 1.36 -5.54
C GLY A 148 5.22 1.71 -6.63
N VAL A 149 4.78 2.18 -7.79
CA VAL A 149 5.66 2.62 -8.89
C VAL A 149 6.28 3.97 -8.57
N ILE A 150 5.46 4.96 -8.20
CA ILE A 150 5.89 6.32 -7.88
C ILE A 150 6.94 6.30 -6.76
N GLY A 151 6.65 5.62 -5.66
CA GLY A 151 7.53 5.57 -4.50
C GLY A 151 8.61 4.49 -4.53
N ALA A 152 8.83 3.80 -5.66
CA ALA A 152 9.86 2.75 -5.76
C ALA A 152 11.26 3.25 -5.36
N LYS A 153 11.55 4.53 -5.63
CA LYS A 153 12.82 5.20 -5.32
C LYS A 153 12.76 6.12 -4.09
N SER A 154 11.69 6.08 -3.29
CA SER A 154 11.51 6.94 -2.12
C SER A 154 12.67 6.82 -1.10
N LEU A 155 12.86 7.91 -0.34
CA LEU A 155 13.97 8.06 0.59
C LEU A 155 13.78 7.24 1.87
N ILE A 156 12.60 7.30 2.47
CA ILE A 156 12.31 6.62 3.73
C ILE A 156 12.04 5.14 3.45
N LYS A 157 12.82 4.29 4.10
CA LYS A 157 12.71 2.83 4.04
C LYS A 157 12.81 2.24 5.44
N ILE A 158 12.47 0.98 5.57
CA ILE A 158 12.72 0.23 6.80
C ILE A 158 14.04 -0.54 6.60
N ASN A 159 14.93 -0.37 7.55
CA ASN A 159 16.26 -0.96 7.57
C ASN A 159 16.33 -2.05 8.63
N VAL A 160 17.02 -3.14 8.33
CA VAL A 160 17.44 -4.16 9.28
C VAL A 160 18.78 -3.76 9.84
N VAL A 161 18.83 -3.40 11.12
CA VAL A 161 20.04 -2.89 11.78
C VAL A 161 21.04 -4.02 12.00
N ASP A 162 20.56 -5.14 12.53
CA ASP A 162 21.39 -6.29 12.84
C ASP A 162 20.61 -7.60 12.64
N ARG A 163 21.03 -8.39 11.65
CA ARG A 163 20.42 -9.69 11.35
C ARG A 163 20.70 -10.73 12.42
N ASP A 164 21.86 -10.63 13.09
CA ASP A 164 22.32 -11.64 14.04
C ASP A 164 21.51 -11.60 15.35
N ARG A 165 20.86 -10.46 15.63
CA ARG A 165 19.95 -10.33 16.78
C ARG A 165 18.57 -10.96 16.55
N CYS A 166 18.25 -11.36 15.32
CA CYS A 166 16.95 -11.94 15.00
C CYS A 166 16.82 -13.36 15.56
N ASP A 167 15.90 -13.56 16.50
CA ASP A 167 15.57 -14.84 17.13
C ASP A 167 14.65 -15.73 16.27
N ARG A 168 14.21 -15.24 15.09
CA ARG A 168 13.30 -15.92 14.16
C ARG A 168 11.92 -16.23 14.72
N CYS A 169 11.40 -15.42 15.62
CA CYS A 169 10.05 -15.59 16.19
C CYS A 169 8.91 -15.49 15.17
N MET A 170 9.16 -14.93 13.96
CA MET A 170 8.21 -14.75 12.87
C MET A 170 7.08 -13.74 13.14
N ASP A 171 7.07 -13.02 14.25
CA ASP A 171 6.02 -12.05 14.57
C ASP A 171 5.94 -10.91 13.57
N CYS A 172 7.09 -10.44 13.05
CA CYS A 172 7.13 -9.44 11.99
C CYS A 172 6.46 -9.91 10.70
N TYR A 173 6.51 -11.21 10.37
CA TYR A 173 5.79 -11.78 9.23
C TYR A 173 4.28 -11.84 9.46
N ASN A 174 3.85 -12.13 10.69
CA ASN A 174 2.43 -12.24 11.06
C ASN A 174 1.70 -10.90 11.00
N VAL A 175 2.39 -9.78 11.27
CA VAL A 175 1.78 -8.44 11.25
C VAL A 175 1.98 -7.70 9.93
N CYS A 176 2.85 -8.21 9.06
CA CYS A 176 3.18 -7.55 7.79
C CYS A 176 2.11 -7.86 6.72
N PRO A 177 1.45 -6.85 6.13
CA PRO A 177 0.52 -7.08 5.03
C PRO A 177 1.17 -7.70 3.78
N GLU A 178 2.48 -7.52 3.65
CA GLU A 178 3.28 -7.97 2.51
C GLU A 178 4.54 -8.74 3.00
N PRO A 179 4.38 -9.91 3.66
CA PRO A 179 5.47 -10.56 4.39
C PRO A 179 6.67 -10.96 3.53
N GLN A 180 6.50 -11.16 2.21
CA GLN A 180 7.60 -11.49 1.32
C GLN A 180 8.68 -10.41 1.21
N VAL A 181 8.35 -9.13 1.54
CA VAL A 181 9.34 -8.04 1.47
C VAL A 181 10.41 -8.16 2.57
N LEU A 182 10.12 -8.92 3.64
CA LEU A 182 11.01 -9.14 4.77
C LEU A 182 12.06 -10.22 4.50
N ARG A 183 11.82 -11.12 3.53
CA ARG A 183 12.63 -12.31 3.33
C ARG A 183 14.10 -11.98 3.02
N LEU A 184 14.36 -11.13 2.02
CA LEU A 184 15.72 -10.77 1.63
C LEU A 184 16.45 -9.97 2.70
N PRO A 185 15.86 -8.90 3.29
CA PRO A 185 16.55 -8.12 4.31
C PRO A 185 16.89 -8.91 5.58
N LEU A 186 16.05 -9.89 5.99
CA LEU A 186 16.27 -10.68 7.20
C LEU A 186 17.12 -11.94 6.97
N HIS A 187 16.84 -12.68 5.89
CA HIS A 187 17.40 -14.01 5.65
C HIS A 187 18.25 -14.10 4.39
N GLY A 188 18.56 -12.96 3.77
CA GLY A 188 19.47 -12.90 2.62
C GLY A 188 20.92 -13.17 2.99
N GLY A 189 21.78 -13.35 1.98
CA GLY A 189 23.22 -13.50 2.15
C GLY A 189 23.90 -12.22 2.67
N PRO A 190 25.20 -12.31 2.98
CA PRO A 190 25.96 -11.15 3.50
C PRO A 190 26.07 -10.00 2.48
N GLU A 191 25.89 -10.28 1.20
CA GLU A 191 25.92 -9.29 0.11
C GLU A 191 24.53 -8.65 -0.15
N ASP A 192 23.45 -9.25 0.39
CA ASP A 192 22.10 -8.75 0.19
C ASP A 192 21.85 -7.52 1.06
N SER A 193 21.13 -6.57 0.48
CA SER A 193 20.74 -5.34 1.17
C SER A 193 19.93 -5.62 2.43
N GLN A 194 20.32 -4.99 3.53
CA GLN A 194 19.59 -4.98 4.78
C GLN A 194 18.45 -3.95 4.77
N ILE A 195 18.30 -3.19 3.69
CA ILE A 195 17.24 -2.20 3.51
C ILE A 195 16.10 -2.87 2.75
N ILE A 196 14.86 -2.67 3.17
CA ILE A 196 13.67 -3.15 2.46
C ILE A 196 13.43 -2.26 1.24
N LEU A 197 14.08 -2.60 0.12
CA LEU A 197 13.97 -1.86 -1.14
C LEU A 197 12.73 -2.24 -1.96
N ALA A 198 12.02 -3.29 -1.56
CA ALA A 198 10.85 -3.78 -2.27
C ALA A 198 9.78 -2.68 -2.40
N LYS A 199 9.30 -2.46 -3.63
CA LYS A 199 8.23 -1.50 -3.95
C LYS A 199 6.89 -1.83 -3.28
N ASP A 200 6.75 -3.05 -2.79
CA ASP A 200 5.54 -3.54 -2.14
C ASP A 200 5.48 -3.20 -0.65
N CYS A 201 6.61 -2.84 -0.03
CA CYS A 201 6.63 -2.37 1.35
C CYS A 201 5.80 -1.09 1.49
N ILE A 202 4.81 -1.10 2.40
CA ILE A 202 3.93 0.04 2.65
C ILE A 202 4.48 1.01 3.71
N THR A 203 5.68 0.75 4.22
CA THR A 203 6.40 1.59 5.20
C THR A 203 5.54 1.90 6.45
N CYS A 204 4.77 0.91 6.92
CA CYS A 204 3.84 1.07 8.04
C CYS A 204 4.50 1.02 9.43
N GLY A 205 5.72 0.47 9.55
CA GLY A 205 6.44 0.36 10.81
C GLY A 205 6.04 -0.81 11.72
N ARG A 206 5.00 -1.59 11.41
CA ARG A 206 4.52 -2.69 12.27
C ARG A 206 5.60 -3.73 12.64
N CYS A 207 6.52 -3.99 11.71
CA CYS A 207 7.65 -4.88 11.98
C CYS A 207 8.63 -4.29 13.01
N ILE A 208 8.68 -2.97 13.16
CA ILE A 208 9.46 -2.29 14.19
C ILE A 208 8.77 -2.47 15.54
N ASP A 209 7.46 -2.20 15.61
CA ASP A 209 6.70 -2.23 16.85
C ASP A 209 6.63 -3.62 17.49
N VAL A 210 6.56 -4.68 16.68
CA VAL A 210 6.41 -6.04 17.18
C VAL A 210 7.73 -6.72 17.52
N CYS A 211 8.86 -6.18 17.06
CA CYS A 211 10.17 -6.80 17.22
C CYS A 211 10.78 -6.53 18.60
N ALA A 212 10.78 -7.54 19.48
CA ALA A 212 11.38 -7.44 20.81
C ALA A 212 12.90 -7.18 20.75
N GLU A 213 13.58 -7.70 19.73
CA GLU A 213 15.03 -7.58 19.56
C GLU A 213 15.46 -6.25 18.85
N ASN A 214 14.52 -5.36 18.55
CA ASN A 214 14.77 -4.08 17.87
C ASN A 214 15.63 -4.21 16.59
N VAL A 215 15.33 -5.24 15.79
CA VAL A 215 16.05 -5.55 14.55
C VAL A 215 15.77 -4.52 13.45
N PHE A 216 14.62 -3.86 13.48
CA PHE A 216 14.17 -2.92 12.45
C PHE A 216 14.19 -1.47 12.93
N THR A 217 14.45 -0.56 11.98
CA THR A 217 14.34 0.89 12.21
C THR A 217 13.90 1.61 10.93
N PHE A 218 13.33 2.81 11.07
CA PHE A 218 13.20 3.70 9.94
C PHE A 218 14.56 4.28 9.58
N GLY A 219 14.90 4.28 8.31
CA GLY A 219 16.16 4.82 7.83
C GLY A 219 16.06 5.35 6.42
N SER A 220 17.16 5.90 5.94
CA SER A 220 17.28 6.39 4.57
C SER A 220 17.67 5.27 3.62
N ARG A 221 17.18 5.33 2.38
CA ARG A 221 17.60 4.45 1.27
C ARG A 221 19.12 4.44 1.04
N PHE A 222 19.81 5.54 1.37
CA PHE A 222 21.24 5.72 1.16
C PHE A 222 22.07 5.43 2.41
N GLU A 223 21.44 4.97 3.48
CA GLU A 223 22.13 4.63 4.71
C GLU A 223 23.11 3.48 4.42
N LYS A 224 24.40 3.77 4.50
CA LYS A 224 25.42 2.74 4.49
C LYS A 224 25.18 1.85 5.68
N GLN A 225 25.26 0.53 5.51
CA GLN A 225 25.17 -0.45 6.58
C GLN A 225 26.17 -0.05 7.68
N ILE A 226 25.70 0.70 8.65
CA ILE A 226 26.47 1.00 9.83
C ILE A 226 26.33 -0.26 10.68
N LYS A 227 27.36 -1.12 10.63
CA LYS A 227 27.59 -2.08 11.70
C LYS A 227 27.75 -1.25 12.96
N ILE A 228 26.68 -1.12 13.73
CA ILE A 228 26.76 -0.61 15.10
C ILE A 228 27.49 -1.71 15.87
N LYS A 229 28.81 -1.64 15.83
CA LYS A 229 29.66 -2.32 16.78
C LYS A 229 29.49 -1.56 18.09
N ASN A 230 28.88 -2.22 19.05
CA ASN A 230 28.87 -1.91 20.47
C ASN A 230 27.98 -0.72 20.92
N ILE A 231 26.83 -1.03 21.49
CA ILE A 231 26.49 -0.57 22.85
C ILE A 231 25.99 -1.78 23.63
#